data_b440b45046895170a3205e9ab6f4e4d0
#
_entry.id   b440b45046895170a3205e9ab6f4e4d0
#
_cell.length_a   1.000
_cell.length_b   1.000
_cell.length_c   1.000
_cell.angle_alpha   90.00
_cell.angle_beta   90.00
_cell.angle_gamma   90.00
#
_symmetry.space_group_name_H-M   'P 1'
#
loop_
_entity.id
_entity.type
_entity.pdbx_description
1 polymer ?
#
loop_
_entity_poly.entity_id
_entity_poly.type
_entity_poly.pdbx_seq_one_letter_code
_entity_poly.pdbx_strand_id
1 'polypeptide(L)'
;FDKEKKLKYEIDKMNEWDIQAQKEYAVRKGLEEGLQKGLQKGLREGREEGLEQGREEGLEQGREETRLSIARKLFEAGTPVDVIVNCTGVDDGTIASFAHPE
;
A
#
# COMPACT_ATOMS: atom_id res chain seq x y z
N PHE A 1 37.95 50.53 29.75
CA PHE A 1 38.13 49.19 30.30
C PHE A 1 36.78 48.45 30.38
N ASP A 2 35.80 49.03 31.04
CA ASP A 2 34.49 48.40 31.18
C ASP A 2 33.74 48.32 29.86
N LYS A 3 33.96 49.26 28.97
CA LYS A 3 33.34 49.27 27.64
C LYS A 3 33.84 48.13 26.78
N GLU A 4 35.14 47.82 26.84
CA GLU A 4 35.73 46.71 26.09
C GLU A 4 35.22 45.37 26.58
N LYS A 5 35.14 45.15 27.88
CA LYS A 5 34.61 43.93 28.48
C LYS A 5 33.13 43.74 28.17
N LYS A 6 32.40 44.84 28.24
CA LYS A 6 30.94 44.80 27.93
C LYS A 6 30.71 44.49 26.47
N LEU A 7 31.48 45.10 25.58
CA LEU A 7 31.40 44.83 24.15
C LEU A 7 31.73 43.38 23.83
N LYS A 8 32.81 42.86 24.43
CA LYS A 8 33.18 41.46 24.27
C LYS A 8 32.08 40.51 24.76
N TYR A 9 31.47 40.81 25.89
CA TYR A 9 30.38 40.04 26.45
C TYR A 9 29.16 40.02 25.50
N GLU A 10 28.82 41.16 24.94
CA GLU A 10 27.72 41.31 24.02
C GLU A 10 27.98 40.52 22.72
N ILE A 11 29.20 40.58 22.20
CA ILE A 11 29.60 39.80 21.00
C ILE A 11 29.52 38.30 21.28
N ASP A 12 30.04 37.84 22.44
CA ASP A 12 30.02 36.45 22.82
C ASP A 12 28.57 35.94 22.97
N LYS A 13 27.68 36.75 23.53
CA LYS A 13 26.25 36.43 23.63
C LYS A 13 25.58 36.33 22.26
N MET A 14 25.89 37.24 21.37
CA MET A 14 25.37 37.20 20.00
C MET A 14 25.83 35.96 19.25
N ASN A 15 27.08 35.57 19.42
CA ASN A 15 27.64 34.36 18.82
C ASN A 15 26.95 33.10 19.38
N GLU A 16 26.68 33.04 20.68
CA GLU A 16 25.98 31.95 21.30
C GLU A 16 24.55 31.81 20.76
N TRP A 17 23.85 32.93 20.64
CA TRP A 17 22.48 32.94 20.07
C TRP A 17 22.48 32.51 18.61
N ASP A 18 23.48 32.95 17.85
CA ASP A 18 23.61 32.64 16.44
C ASP A 18 23.88 31.14 16.24
N ILE A 19 24.77 30.55 17.05
CA ILE A 19 25.03 29.11 17.04
C ILE A 19 23.79 28.32 17.42
N GLN A 20 23.07 28.76 18.44
CA GLN A 20 21.84 28.11 18.87
C GLN A 20 20.76 28.18 17.80
N ALA A 21 20.59 29.33 17.18
CA ALA A 21 19.63 29.50 16.08
C ALA A 21 19.98 28.61 14.90
N GLN A 22 21.26 28.46 14.57
CA GLN A 22 21.71 27.56 13.51
C GLN A 22 21.41 26.09 13.85
N LYS A 23 21.63 25.70 15.10
CA LYS A 23 21.31 24.33 15.56
C LYS A 23 19.82 24.04 15.48
N GLU A 24 19.01 24.98 15.95
CA GLU A 24 17.54 24.85 15.88
C GLU A 24 17.06 24.76 14.45
N TYR A 25 17.59 25.56 13.57
CA TYR A 25 17.28 25.54 12.15
C TYR A 25 17.65 24.18 11.53
N ALA A 26 18.86 23.69 11.83
CA ALA A 26 19.33 22.40 11.30
C ALA A 26 18.45 21.24 11.79
N VAL A 27 18.06 21.23 13.06
CA VAL A 27 17.17 20.20 13.62
C VAL A 27 15.81 20.24 12.94
N ARG A 28 15.23 21.42 12.83
CA ARG A 28 13.92 21.60 12.20
C ARG A 28 13.94 21.17 10.74
N LYS A 29 14.98 21.57 10.01
CA LYS A 29 15.14 21.20 8.61
C LYS A 29 15.32 19.69 8.44
N GLY A 30 16.12 19.08 9.32
CA GLY A 30 16.31 17.64 9.33
C GLY A 30 15.01 16.87 9.59
N LEU A 31 14.20 17.37 10.53
CA LEU A 31 12.88 16.78 10.83
C LEU A 31 11.93 16.90 9.65
N GLU A 32 11.89 18.06 9.00
CA GLU A 32 11.05 18.28 7.82
C GLU A 32 11.45 17.35 6.67
N GLU A 33 12.75 17.27 6.38
CA GLU A 33 13.25 16.38 5.34
C GLU A 33 12.98 14.91 5.65
N GLY A 34 13.18 14.50 6.89
CA GLY A 34 12.90 13.14 7.34
C GLY A 34 11.43 12.80 7.22
N LEU A 35 10.55 13.74 7.61
CA LEU A 35 9.11 13.58 7.50
C LEU A 35 8.68 13.44 6.04
N GLN A 36 9.19 14.30 5.16
CA GLN A 36 8.88 14.24 3.73
C GLN A 36 9.33 12.93 3.11
N LYS A 37 10.56 12.49 3.41
CA LYS A 37 11.09 11.21 2.91
C LYS A 37 10.27 10.03 3.41
N GLY A 38 9.92 10.04 4.68
CA GLY A 38 9.08 9.01 5.28
C GLY A 38 7.70 8.94 4.66
N LEU A 39 7.09 10.11 4.41
CA LEU A 39 5.78 10.19 3.78
C LEU A 39 5.83 9.67 2.34
N GLN A 40 6.83 10.09 1.56
CA GLN A 40 6.99 9.63 0.17
C GLN A 40 7.21 8.12 0.12
N LYS A 41 8.05 7.60 1.01
CA LYS A 41 8.33 6.17 1.10
C LYS A 41 7.07 5.39 1.47
N GLY A 42 6.33 5.86 2.47
CA GLY A 42 5.09 5.23 2.92
C GLY A 42 4.03 5.22 1.83
N LEU A 43 3.86 6.33 1.10
CA LEU A 43 2.92 6.41 -0.01
C LEU A 43 3.29 5.46 -1.14
N ARG A 44 4.57 5.37 -1.48
CA ARG A 44 5.05 4.47 -2.53
C ARG A 44 4.83 3.02 -2.16
N GLU A 45 5.23 2.63 -0.95
CA GLU A 45 5.05 1.25 -0.45
C GLU A 45 3.57 0.88 -0.37
N GLY A 46 2.74 1.78 0.14
CA GLY A 46 1.30 1.56 0.21
C GLY A 46 0.66 1.40 -1.16
N ARG A 47 1.11 2.19 -2.14
CA ARG A 47 0.62 2.08 -3.52
C ARG A 47 1.04 0.76 -4.15
N GLU A 48 2.29 0.35 -3.97
CA GLU A 48 2.80 -0.91 -4.51
C GLU A 48 2.07 -2.11 -3.91
N GLU A 49 1.88 -2.11 -2.58
CA GLU A 49 1.12 -3.16 -1.89
C GLU A 49 -0.34 -3.21 -2.37
N GLY A 50 -0.97 -2.05 -2.50
CA GLY A 50 -2.35 -1.96 -2.98
C GLY A 50 -2.52 -2.46 -4.40
N LEU A 51 -1.60 -2.12 -5.29
CA LEU A 51 -1.60 -2.60 -6.68
C LEU A 51 -1.40 -4.11 -6.76
N GLU A 52 -0.46 -4.65 -5.99
CA GLU A 52 -0.19 -6.08 -5.95
C GLU A 52 -1.38 -6.86 -5.40
N GLN A 53 -1.95 -6.40 -4.28
CA GLN A 53 -3.12 -7.01 -3.68
C GLN A 53 -4.32 -6.99 -4.63
N GLY A 54 -4.57 -5.85 -5.28
CA GLY A 54 -5.64 -5.71 -6.25
C GLY A 54 -5.45 -6.62 -7.45
N ARG A 55 -4.20 -6.78 -7.91
CA ARG A 55 -3.87 -7.69 -9.02
C ARG A 55 -4.13 -9.15 -8.64
N GLU A 56 -3.70 -9.57 -7.46
CA GLU A 56 -3.93 -10.93 -6.97
C GLU A 56 -5.41 -11.23 -6.81
N GLU A 57 -6.16 -10.33 -6.20
CA GLU A 57 -7.61 -10.47 -6.04
C GLU A 57 -8.32 -10.53 -7.39
N GLY A 58 -7.91 -9.68 -8.34
CA GLY A 58 -8.47 -9.67 -9.68
C GLY A 58 -8.19 -10.95 -10.45
N LEU A 59 -6.97 -11.50 -10.33
CA LEU A 59 -6.62 -12.78 -10.97
C LEU A 59 -7.42 -13.94 -10.39
N GLU A 60 -7.56 -13.99 -9.07
CA GLU A 60 -8.32 -15.03 -8.40
C GLU A 60 -9.80 -14.97 -8.78
N GLN A 61 -10.37 -13.76 -8.76
CA GLN A 61 -11.75 -13.55 -9.16
C GLN A 61 -11.98 -13.95 -10.62
N GLY A 62 -11.06 -13.57 -11.50
CA GLY A 62 -11.12 -13.94 -12.91
C GLY A 62 -11.04 -15.43 -13.14
N ARG A 63 -10.21 -16.14 -12.39
CA ARG A 63 -10.10 -17.60 -12.46
C ARG A 63 -11.40 -18.27 -12.03
N GLU A 64 -11.98 -17.77 -10.95
CA GLU A 64 -13.26 -18.31 -10.44
C GLU A 64 -14.39 -18.08 -11.43
N GLU A 65 -14.52 -16.89 -11.98
CA GLU A 65 -15.50 -16.59 -13.02
C GLU A 65 -15.33 -17.48 -14.24
N THR A 66 -14.09 -17.73 -14.66
CA THR A 66 -13.78 -18.60 -15.78
C THR A 66 -14.19 -20.05 -15.49
N ARG A 67 -13.88 -20.55 -14.28
CA ARG A 67 -14.29 -21.91 -13.87
C ARG A 67 -15.79 -22.07 -13.91
N LEU A 68 -16.51 -21.10 -13.36
CA LEU A 68 -17.98 -21.11 -13.37
C LEU A 68 -18.54 -21.06 -14.78
N SER A 69 -17.95 -20.25 -15.66
CA SER A 69 -18.36 -20.17 -17.06
C SER A 69 -18.17 -21.49 -17.79
N ILE A 70 -17.00 -22.13 -17.61
CA ILE A 70 -16.70 -23.43 -18.22
C ILE A 70 -17.64 -24.50 -17.68
N ALA A 71 -17.86 -24.53 -16.36
CA ALA A 71 -18.76 -25.48 -15.71
C ALA A 71 -20.19 -25.35 -16.26
N ARG A 72 -20.66 -24.14 -16.43
CA ARG A 72 -21.99 -23.87 -17.00
C ARG A 72 -22.11 -24.36 -18.44
N LYS A 73 -21.11 -24.10 -19.26
CA LYS A 73 -21.07 -24.57 -20.65
C LYS A 73 -21.07 -26.08 -20.73
N LEU A 74 -20.31 -26.76 -19.89
CA LEU A 74 -20.28 -28.21 -19.81
C LEU A 74 -21.62 -28.77 -19.36
N PHE A 75 -22.27 -28.14 -18.40
CA PHE A 75 -23.59 -28.53 -17.92
C PHE A 75 -24.62 -28.40 -19.04
N GLU A 76 -24.62 -27.29 -19.76
CA GLU A 76 -25.53 -27.06 -20.90
C GLU A 76 -25.30 -28.07 -22.04
N ALA A 77 -24.06 -28.54 -22.20
CA ALA A 77 -23.71 -29.56 -23.19
C ALA A 77 -24.12 -30.97 -22.76
N GLY A 78 -24.64 -31.15 -21.54
CA GLY A 78 -25.09 -32.44 -21.04
C GLY A 78 -23.98 -33.29 -20.40
N THR A 79 -22.85 -32.69 -20.06
CA THR A 79 -21.75 -33.41 -19.40
C THR A 79 -22.17 -33.84 -17.98
N PRO A 80 -21.83 -35.08 -17.57
CA PRO A 80 -22.14 -35.54 -16.21
C PRO A 80 -21.52 -34.62 -15.13
N VAL A 81 -22.25 -34.43 -14.04
CA VAL A 81 -21.85 -33.53 -12.95
C VAL A 81 -20.49 -33.90 -12.35
N ASP A 82 -20.26 -35.20 -12.13
CA ASP A 82 -18.96 -35.67 -11.58
C ASP A 82 -17.78 -35.33 -12.48
N VAL A 83 -17.95 -35.37 -13.79
CA VAL A 83 -16.95 -34.97 -14.76
C VAL A 83 -16.69 -33.48 -14.69
N ILE A 84 -17.73 -32.67 -14.57
CA ILE A 84 -17.62 -31.22 -14.45
C ILE A 84 -16.85 -30.85 -13.17
N VAL A 85 -17.18 -31.49 -12.05
CA VAL A 85 -16.48 -31.28 -10.78
C VAL A 85 -14.98 -31.59 -10.90
N ASN A 86 -14.64 -32.71 -11.55
CA ASN A 86 -13.28 -33.13 -11.74
C ASN A 86 -12.49 -32.19 -12.67
N CYS A 87 -13.12 -31.66 -13.70
CA CYS A 87 -12.46 -30.80 -14.69
C CYS A 87 -12.32 -29.35 -14.23
N THR A 88 -13.32 -28.81 -13.52
CA THR A 88 -13.35 -27.39 -13.16
C THR A 88 -13.06 -27.12 -11.70
N GLY A 89 -13.24 -28.10 -10.83
CA GLY A 89 -13.13 -27.92 -9.39
C GLY A 89 -14.33 -27.18 -8.78
N VAL A 90 -15.38 -26.92 -9.55
CA VAL A 90 -16.61 -26.32 -9.05
C VAL A 90 -17.42 -27.42 -8.32
N ASP A 91 -17.95 -27.08 -7.15
CA ASP A 91 -18.69 -28.04 -6.34
C ASP A 91 -20.02 -28.44 -7.00
N ASP A 92 -20.48 -29.64 -6.67
CA ASP A 92 -21.71 -30.23 -7.26
C ASP A 92 -22.95 -29.40 -6.92
N GLY A 93 -23.01 -28.80 -5.74
CA GLY A 93 -24.10 -27.91 -5.34
C GLY A 93 -24.25 -26.70 -6.25
N THR A 94 -23.14 -26.08 -6.62
CA THR A 94 -23.14 -24.95 -7.55
C THR A 94 -23.56 -25.37 -8.94
N ILE A 95 -23.11 -26.55 -9.40
CA ILE A 95 -23.47 -27.08 -10.71
C ILE A 95 -24.97 -27.42 -10.74
N ALA A 96 -25.50 -28.00 -9.68
CA ALA A 96 -26.92 -28.28 -9.56
C ALA A 96 -27.78 -27.01 -9.65
N SER A 97 -27.27 -25.89 -9.16
CA SER A 97 -27.95 -24.59 -9.23
C SER A 97 -28.12 -24.07 -10.66
N PHE A 98 -27.33 -24.55 -11.62
CA PHE A 98 -27.46 -24.16 -13.02
C PHE A 98 -28.77 -24.69 -13.64
N ALA A 99 -29.32 -25.75 -13.09
CA ALA A 99 -30.62 -26.30 -13.55
C ALA A 99 -31.79 -25.42 -13.13
N HIS A 100 -31.60 -24.55 -12.14
CA HIS A 100 -32.65 -23.66 -11.63
C HIS A 100 -32.13 -22.22 -11.67
N PRO A 101 -32.16 -21.53 -12.82
CA PRO A 101 -31.58 -20.23 -13.00
C PRO A 101 -32.40 -19.10 -12.37
N GLU A 102 -32.40 -19.04 -11.07
CA GLU A 102 -32.92 -17.88 -10.31
C GLU A 102 -31.84 -17.36 -9.35
#